data_a97d98582104ea275e59b47ee0c13cf4
#
_entry.id   a97d98582104ea275e59b47ee0c13cf4
#
_cell.length_a   1.000
_cell.length_b   1.000
_cell.length_c   1.000
_cell.angle_alpha   90.00
_cell.angle_beta   90.00
_cell.angle_gamma   90.00
#
_symmetry.space_group_name_H-M   'P 1'
#
loop_
_entity.id
_entity.type
_entity.pdbx_description
1 polymer ?
#
loop_
_entity_poly.entity_id
_entity_poly.type
_entity_poly.pdbx_seq_one_letter_code
_entity_poly.pdbx_strand_id
1 'polypeptide(L)'
;MLITVMAAAPADAVSRQIVWRQLVDILAQERPSGDAELQAKAFASLESLRAEVSPVVRASVARSVAQRTNDANIVRYFALDDPSIAAEMLRHANLSTDAWHKLINEIPPASRSLLRARRDLAPEVVAARGAKTEMQAESR
;
A
#
# COMPACT_ATOMS: atom_id res chain seq x y z
N MET A 1 9.48 18.57 3.73
CA MET A 1 8.33 18.15 4.57
C MET A 1 8.56 16.83 5.29
N LEU A 2 9.05 15.80 4.61
CA LEU A 2 9.33 14.52 5.29
C LEU A 2 10.29 14.68 6.46
N ILE A 3 11.38 15.41 6.24
CA ILE A 3 12.38 15.62 7.30
C ILE A 3 11.76 16.31 8.50
N THR A 4 10.94 17.34 8.28
CA THR A 4 10.27 18.07 9.34
C THR A 4 9.30 17.17 10.11
N VAL A 5 8.49 16.39 9.41
CA VAL A 5 7.52 15.49 10.03
C VAL A 5 8.25 14.41 10.85
N MET A 6 9.29 13.81 10.29
CA MET A 6 10.04 12.76 10.96
C MET A 6 10.81 13.27 12.17
N ALA A 7 11.38 14.48 12.07
CA ALA A 7 12.13 15.09 13.19
C ALA A 7 11.20 15.47 14.35
N ALA A 8 9.92 15.67 14.07
CA ALA A 8 8.93 16.02 15.08
C ALA A 8 8.23 14.80 15.68
N ALA A 9 8.80 13.60 15.54
CA ALA A 9 8.20 12.36 16.03
C ALA A 9 7.87 12.48 17.53
N PRO A 10 6.58 12.37 17.89
CA PRO A 10 6.12 12.67 19.24
C PRO A 10 6.14 11.45 20.16
N ALA A 11 6.03 11.73 21.46
CA ALA A 11 6.02 10.68 22.47
C ALA A 11 4.63 10.08 22.73
N ASP A 12 3.54 10.82 22.49
CA ASP A 12 2.20 10.34 22.81
C ASP A 12 1.49 9.71 21.60
N ALA A 13 0.50 8.86 21.90
CA ALA A 13 -0.19 8.05 20.88
C ALA A 13 -0.98 8.90 19.89
N VAL A 14 -1.66 9.95 20.35
CA VAL A 14 -2.46 10.82 19.46
C VAL A 14 -1.56 11.53 18.46
N SER A 15 -0.46 12.09 18.95
CA SER A 15 0.48 12.78 18.09
C SER A 15 1.20 11.83 17.14
N ARG A 16 1.48 10.59 17.56
CA ARG A 16 2.04 9.56 16.67
C ARG A 16 1.08 9.21 15.54
N GLN A 17 -0.22 9.13 15.83
CA GLN A 17 -1.22 8.91 14.79
C GLN A 17 -1.27 10.06 13.78
N ILE A 18 -1.14 11.29 14.25
CA ILE A 18 -1.08 12.46 13.38
C ILE A 18 0.15 12.41 12.48
N VAL A 19 1.31 12.08 13.04
CA VAL A 19 2.55 11.94 12.25
C VAL A 19 2.40 10.85 11.21
N TRP A 20 1.85 9.69 11.59
CA TRP A 20 1.58 8.60 10.65
C TRP A 20 0.75 9.09 9.45
N ARG A 21 -0.33 9.79 9.73
CA ARG A 21 -1.23 10.29 8.69
C ARG A 21 -0.55 11.32 7.79
N GLN A 22 0.25 12.20 8.37
CA GLN A 22 1.01 13.19 7.60
C GLN A 22 2.03 12.51 6.68
N LEU A 23 2.72 11.50 7.16
CA LEU A 23 3.67 10.74 6.34
C LEU A 23 2.97 10.04 5.18
N VAL A 24 1.82 9.42 5.46
CA VAL A 24 1.02 8.78 4.40
C VAL A 24 0.62 9.79 3.33
N ASP A 25 0.11 10.94 3.72
CA ASP A 25 -0.33 11.97 2.78
C ASP A 25 0.82 12.48 1.92
N ILE A 26 1.97 12.73 2.52
CA ILE A 26 3.15 13.21 1.80
C ILE A 26 3.62 12.15 0.81
N LEU A 27 3.75 10.89 1.24
CA LEU A 27 4.23 9.82 0.38
C LEU A 27 3.25 9.50 -0.75
N ALA A 28 1.95 9.68 -0.52
CA ALA A 28 0.94 9.46 -1.54
C ALA A 28 0.99 10.53 -2.64
N GLN A 29 1.44 11.72 -2.32
CA GLN A 29 1.48 12.84 -3.25
C GLN A 29 2.83 13.04 -3.91
N GLU A 30 3.91 12.68 -3.21
CA GLU A 30 5.25 12.92 -3.72
C GLU A 30 5.56 12.06 -4.94
N ARG A 31 6.13 12.71 -5.94
CA ARG A 31 6.72 12.00 -7.06
C ARG A 31 8.07 11.43 -6.61
N PRO A 32 8.52 10.33 -7.21
CA PRO A 32 9.86 9.82 -6.93
C PRO A 32 10.88 10.94 -7.12
N SER A 33 11.41 11.44 -6.02
CA SER A 33 12.27 12.61 -6.05
C SER A 33 13.75 12.24 -6.10
N GLY A 34 14.07 10.98 -6.13
CA GLY A 34 15.43 10.53 -6.15
C GLY A 34 16.10 10.35 -4.80
N ASP A 35 15.45 10.73 -3.70
CA ASP A 35 15.99 10.46 -2.37
C ASP A 35 15.40 9.15 -1.83
N ALA A 36 15.91 8.05 -2.35
CA ALA A 36 15.46 6.72 -1.95
C ALA A 36 15.74 6.42 -0.48
N GLU A 37 16.83 6.96 0.06
CA GLU A 37 17.17 6.76 1.45
C GLU A 37 16.17 7.43 2.38
N LEU A 38 15.77 8.66 2.07
CA LEU A 38 14.77 9.38 2.86
C LEU A 38 13.40 8.69 2.77
N GLN A 39 13.02 8.22 1.58
CA GLN A 39 11.78 7.45 1.43
C GLN A 39 11.80 6.16 2.22
N ALA A 40 12.92 5.45 2.21
CA ALA A 40 13.06 4.21 2.99
C ALA A 40 12.90 4.48 4.49
N LYS A 41 13.47 5.58 4.98
CA LYS A 41 13.30 5.98 6.37
C LYS A 41 11.85 6.34 6.70
N ALA A 42 11.16 7.01 5.78
CA ALA A 42 9.76 7.35 5.97
C ALA A 42 8.89 6.10 6.05
N PHE A 43 9.10 5.12 5.18
CA PHE A 43 8.38 3.85 5.23
C PHE A 43 8.71 3.05 6.50
N ALA A 44 9.96 3.08 6.95
CA ALA A 44 10.34 2.46 8.22
C ALA A 44 9.58 3.10 9.39
N SER A 45 9.41 4.43 9.36
CA SER A 45 8.62 5.14 10.37
C SER A 45 7.14 4.74 10.30
N LEU A 46 6.58 4.61 9.10
CA LEU A 46 5.20 4.13 8.94
C LEU A 46 5.04 2.73 9.52
N GLU A 47 6.00 1.84 9.29
CA GLU A 47 5.97 0.49 9.83
C GLU A 47 5.94 0.51 11.37
N SER A 48 6.81 1.31 11.98
CA SER A 48 6.89 1.37 13.44
C SER A 48 5.67 2.06 14.06
N LEU A 49 5.03 2.98 13.35
CA LEU A 49 3.86 3.71 13.85
C LEU A 49 2.55 2.97 13.60
N ARG A 50 2.55 1.96 12.73
CA ARG A 50 1.32 1.26 12.31
C ARG A 50 0.50 0.77 13.49
N ALA A 51 1.12 0.14 14.46
CA ALA A 51 0.44 -0.44 15.61
C ALA A 51 -0.22 0.62 16.51
N GLU A 52 0.22 1.88 16.40
CA GLU A 52 -0.33 2.99 17.18
C GLU A 52 -1.61 3.55 16.56
N VAL A 53 -1.96 3.12 15.36
CA VAL A 53 -3.13 3.61 14.63
C VAL A 53 -4.16 2.51 14.59
N SER A 54 -5.40 2.82 14.97
CA SER A 54 -6.46 1.81 15.00
C SER A 54 -6.73 1.27 13.59
N PRO A 55 -7.14 -0.01 13.47
CA PRO A 55 -7.45 -0.60 12.17
C PRO A 55 -8.53 0.16 11.40
N VAL A 56 -9.52 0.71 12.09
CA VAL A 56 -10.59 1.49 11.47
C VAL A 56 -10.03 2.73 10.79
N VAL A 57 -9.13 3.43 11.46
CA VAL A 57 -8.48 4.62 10.89
C VAL A 57 -7.59 4.23 9.70
N ARG A 58 -6.80 3.15 9.86
CA ARG A 58 -5.94 2.68 8.76
C ARG A 58 -6.76 2.31 7.52
N ALA A 59 -7.89 1.63 7.70
CA ALA A 59 -8.76 1.26 6.59
C ALA A 59 -9.35 2.48 5.91
N SER A 60 -9.81 3.46 6.67
CA SER A 60 -10.36 4.70 6.13
C SER A 60 -9.31 5.48 5.32
N VAL A 61 -8.11 5.59 5.87
CA VAL A 61 -7.00 6.28 5.18
C VAL A 61 -6.59 5.52 3.92
N ALA A 62 -6.52 4.18 3.99
CA ALA A 62 -6.19 3.35 2.83
C ALA A 62 -7.17 3.60 1.68
N ARG A 63 -8.46 3.64 1.97
CA ARG A 63 -9.48 3.91 0.96
C ARG A 63 -9.33 5.29 0.34
N SER A 64 -9.11 6.29 1.16
CA SER A 64 -8.91 7.66 0.68
C SER A 64 -7.65 7.77 -0.19
N VAL A 65 -6.56 7.19 0.26
CA VAL A 65 -5.28 7.22 -0.47
C VAL A 65 -5.39 6.47 -1.78
N ALA A 66 -6.06 5.32 -1.79
CA ALA A 66 -6.20 4.50 -2.99
C ALA A 66 -6.84 5.26 -4.15
N GLN A 67 -7.75 6.17 -3.84
CA GLN A 67 -8.47 6.92 -4.86
C GLN A 67 -7.66 8.08 -5.44
N ARG A 68 -6.56 8.48 -4.81
CA ARG A 68 -5.81 9.67 -5.21
C ARG A 68 -4.32 9.43 -5.44
N THR A 69 -3.84 8.22 -5.28
CA THR A 69 -2.44 7.92 -5.51
C THR A 69 -2.27 6.88 -6.61
N ASN A 70 -1.14 6.96 -7.31
CA ASN A 70 -0.68 5.91 -8.20
C ASN A 70 0.74 5.46 -7.82
N ASP A 71 1.19 5.79 -6.62
CA ASP A 71 2.50 5.40 -6.11
C ASP A 71 2.46 3.96 -5.63
N ALA A 72 3.24 3.10 -6.29
CA ALA A 72 3.25 1.67 -5.99
C ALA A 72 3.72 1.36 -4.58
N ASN A 73 4.60 2.19 -4.02
CA ASN A 73 5.16 1.93 -2.68
C ASN A 73 4.13 2.15 -1.57
N ILE A 74 3.34 3.21 -1.68
CA ILE A 74 2.30 3.46 -0.67
C ILE A 74 1.14 2.45 -0.82
N VAL A 75 0.81 2.06 -2.04
CA VAL A 75 -0.19 1.01 -2.27
C VAL A 75 0.29 -0.30 -1.66
N ARG A 76 1.56 -0.66 -1.87
CA ARG A 76 2.15 -1.86 -1.30
C ARG A 76 2.10 -1.85 0.22
N TYR A 77 2.41 -0.71 0.83
CA TYR A 77 2.38 -0.57 2.29
C TYR A 77 1.01 -0.98 2.86
N PHE A 78 -0.08 -0.49 2.28
CA PHE A 78 -1.42 -0.83 2.74
C PHE A 78 -1.85 -2.23 2.32
N ALA A 79 -1.41 -2.69 1.16
CA ALA A 79 -1.76 -4.02 0.66
C ALA A 79 -1.17 -5.14 1.52
N LEU A 80 -0.11 -4.85 2.27
CA LEU A 80 0.54 -5.79 3.17
C LEU A 80 0.07 -5.64 4.63
N ASP A 81 -0.86 -4.76 4.89
CA ASP A 81 -1.48 -4.60 6.21
C ASP A 81 -2.53 -5.70 6.43
N ASP A 82 -3.28 -5.62 7.52
CA ASP A 82 -4.33 -6.58 7.84
C ASP A 82 -5.33 -6.72 6.68
N PRO A 83 -5.98 -7.89 6.55
CA PRO A 83 -6.86 -8.16 5.40
C PRO A 83 -7.94 -7.10 5.16
N SER A 84 -8.55 -6.55 6.20
CA SER A 84 -9.58 -5.53 6.04
C SER A 84 -9.02 -4.23 5.46
N ILE A 85 -7.79 -3.89 5.82
CA ILE A 85 -7.11 -2.69 5.34
C ILE A 85 -6.60 -2.91 3.92
N ALA A 86 -5.99 -4.07 3.68
CA ALA A 86 -5.54 -4.46 2.36
C ALA A 86 -6.70 -4.45 1.35
N ALA A 87 -7.88 -4.92 1.77
CA ALA A 87 -9.06 -4.93 0.93
C ALA A 87 -9.46 -3.52 0.47
N GLU A 88 -9.44 -2.55 1.39
CA GLU A 88 -9.78 -1.17 1.03
C GLU A 88 -8.80 -0.60 -0.01
N MET A 89 -7.51 -0.87 0.16
CA MET A 89 -6.52 -0.43 -0.80
C MET A 89 -6.69 -1.11 -2.15
N LEU A 90 -6.79 -2.44 -2.16
CA LEU A 90 -6.80 -3.21 -3.41
C LEU A 90 -8.08 -3.05 -4.21
N ARG A 91 -9.19 -2.72 -3.57
CA ARG A 91 -10.45 -2.46 -4.28
C ARG A 91 -10.44 -1.16 -5.04
N HIS A 92 -9.66 -0.19 -4.63
CA HIS A 92 -9.73 1.17 -5.15
C HIS A 92 -8.44 1.67 -5.79
N ALA A 93 -7.31 1.01 -5.56
CA ALA A 93 -6.02 1.49 -6.03
C ALA A 93 -5.90 1.46 -7.55
N ASN A 94 -5.13 2.42 -8.07
CA ASN A 94 -4.88 2.57 -9.49
C ASN A 94 -3.36 2.52 -9.74
N LEU A 95 -2.92 1.46 -10.39
CA LEU A 95 -1.49 1.27 -10.69
C LEU A 95 -1.32 0.92 -12.16
N SER A 96 -0.11 1.15 -12.67
CA SER A 96 0.26 0.65 -13.99
C SER A 96 0.26 -0.87 -14.01
N THR A 97 0.15 -1.46 -15.20
CA THR A 97 0.19 -2.91 -15.36
C THR A 97 1.47 -3.50 -14.75
N ASP A 98 2.62 -2.87 -14.99
CA ASP A 98 3.89 -3.35 -14.45
C ASP A 98 3.92 -3.31 -12.92
N ALA A 99 3.39 -2.26 -12.34
CA ALA A 99 3.31 -2.13 -10.89
C ALA A 99 2.37 -3.19 -10.29
N TRP A 100 1.26 -3.46 -10.94
CA TRP A 100 0.36 -4.53 -10.52
C TRP A 100 1.04 -5.90 -10.55
N HIS A 101 1.80 -6.19 -11.62
CA HIS A 101 2.51 -7.46 -11.74
C HIS A 101 3.49 -7.67 -10.59
N LYS A 102 4.21 -6.62 -10.20
CA LYS A 102 5.13 -6.70 -9.07
C LYS A 102 4.40 -6.92 -7.75
N LEU A 103 3.31 -6.18 -7.54
CA LEU A 103 2.56 -6.25 -6.30
C LEU A 103 1.90 -7.61 -6.12
N ILE A 104 1.36 -8.19 -7.18
CA ILE A 104 0.69 -9.50 -7.13
C ILE A 104 1.61 -10.57 -6.58
N ASN A 105 2.90 -10.49 -6.87
CA ASN A 105 3.87 -11.46 -6.37
C ASN A 105 4.13 -11.36 -4.87
N GLU A 106 3.78 -10.25 -4.27
CA GLU A 106 4.07 -9.96 -2.86
C GLU A 106 2.87 -10.11 -1.94
N ILE A 107 1.65 -10.04 -2.47
CA ILE A 107 0.44 -10.11 -1.65
C ILE A 107 -0.03 -11.55 -1.46
N PRO A 108 -0.73 -11.84 -0.33
CA PRO A 108 -1.26 -13.18 -0.08
C PRO A 108 -2.32 -13.60 -1.11
N PRO A 109 -2.53 -14.92 -1.31
CA PRO A 109 -3.57 -15.39 -2.24
C PRO A 109 -4.97 -14.87 -1.93
N ALA A 110 -5.32 -14.74 -0.66
CA ALA A 110 -6.62 -14.20 -0.25
C ALA A 110 -6.81 -12.76 -0.76
N SER A 111 -5.74 -11.96 -0.72
CA SER A 111 -5.79 -10.58 -1.23
C SER A 111 -5.86 -10.54 -2.76
N ARG A 112 -5.22 -11.51 -3.43
CA ARG A 112 -5.28 -11.59 -4.89
C ARG A 112 -6.71 -11.80 -5.39
N SER A 113 -7.52 -12.52 -4.62
CA SER A 113 -8.90 -12.78 -5.02
C SER A 113 -9.74 -11.50 -5.11
N LEU A 114 -9.37 -10.46 -4.39
CA LEU A 114 -10.05 -9.17 -4.46
C LEU A 114 -9.88 -8.52 -5.82
N LEU A 115 -8.77 -8.77 -6.49
CA LEU A 115 -8.51 -8.21 -7.82
C LEU A 115 -9.38 -8.85 -8.90
N ARG A 116 -9.83 -10.09 -8.69
CA ARG A 116 -10.74 -10.76 -9.61
C ARG A 116 -12.08 -10.05 -9.71
N ALA A 117 -12.52 -9.42 -8.63
CA ALA A 117 -13.78 -8.71 -8.60
C ALA A 117 -13.72 -7.38 -9.35
N ARG A 118 -12.52 -6.88 -9.62
CA ARG A 118 -12.33 -5.60 -10.32
C ARG A 118 -12.42 -5.82 -11.82
N ARG A 119 -13.21 -5.00 -12.49
CA ARG A 119 -13.42 -5.07 -13.94
C ARG A 119 -12.64 -4.03 -14.72
N ASP A 120 -12.03 -3.08 -14.00
CA ASP A 120 -11.29 -1.98 -14.59
C ASP A 120 -9.80 -2.31 -14.79
N LEU A 121 -9.33 -3.45 -14.29
CA LEU A 121 -7.94 -3.85 -14.45
C LEU A 121 -7.70 -4.43 -15.85
N ALA A 122 -6.48 -4.19 -16.36
CA ALA A 122 -6.09 -4.73 -17.64
C ALA A 122 -6.19 -6.25 -17.65
N PRO A 123 -6.68 -6.85 -18.76
CA PRO A 123 -6.79 -8.31 -18.85
C PRO A 123 -5.49 -9.05 -18.55
N GLU A 124 -4.34 -8.51 -18.92
CA GLU A 124 -3.06 -9.15 -18.64
C GLU A 124 -2.78 -9.25 -17.14
N VAL A 125 -3.24 -8.30 -16.33
CA VAL A 125 -3.06 -8.35 -14.87
C VAL A 125 -3.84 -9.53 -14.30
N VAL A 126 -5.09 -9.68 -14.71
CA VAL A 126 -5.96 -10.76 -14.26
C VAL A 126 -5.45 -12.10 -14.77
N ALA A 127 -5.06 -12.18 -16.05
CA ALA A 127 -4.55 -13.40 -16.66
C ALA A 127 -3.23 -13.85 -16.05
N ALA A 128 -2.30 -12.93 -15.80
CA ALA A 128 -1.00 -13.26 -15.20
C ALA A 128 -1.18 -13.88 -13.81
N ARG A 129 -2.12 -13.36 -13.03
CA ARG A 129 -2.41 -13.91 -11.71
C ARG A 129 -3.02 -15.32 -11.80
N GLY A 130 -3.96 -15.52 -12.72
CA GLY A 130 -4.53 -16.83 -12.94
C GLY A 130 -3.51 -17.82 -13.48
N ALA A 131 -2.74 -17.41 -14.48
CA ALA A 131 -1.70 -18.23 -15.07
C ALA A 131 -0.64 -18.65 -14.05
N LYS A 132 -0.25 -17.75 -13.16
CA LYS A 132 0.69 -18.05 -12.11
C LYS A 132 0.17 -19.15 -11.19
N THR A 133 -1.09 -19.08 -10.83
CA THR A 133 -1.74 -20.09 -9.99
C THR A 133 -1.78 -21.45 -10.71
N GLU A 134 -2.13 -21.46 -11.98
CA GLU A 134 -2.17 -22.67 -12.79
C GLU A 134 -0.78 -23.29 -12.95
N MET A 135 0.22 -22.47 -13.21
CA MET A 135 1.59 -22.95 -13.32
C MET A 135 2.09 -23.59 -12.03
N GLN A 136 1.74 -23.03 -10.90
CA GLN A 136 2.09 -23.64 -9.62
C GLN A 136 1.42 -24.99 -9.41
N ALA A 137 0.19 -25.13 -9.87
CA ALA A 137 -0.53 -26.39 -9.79
C ALA A 137 0.09 -27.44 -10.72
N GLU A 138 0.47 -27.04 -11.93
CA GLU A 138 1.03 -27.95 -12.93
C GLU A 138 2.45 -28.41 -12.57
N SER A 139 3.22 -27.59 -11.87
CA SER A 139 4.58 -27.93 -11.51
C SER A 139 4.68 -28.94 -10.38
N ARG A 140 3.59 -29.42 -9.91
CA ARG A 140 3.52 -30.51 -8.93
C ARG A 140 3.48 -31.86 -9.66
#